data_2e074594059ff958d2b14cb1dc493934
#
_entry.id   2e074594059ff958d2b14cb1dc493934
#
_cell.length_a   1.000
_cell.length_b   1.000
_cell.length_c   1.000
_cell.angle_alpha   90.00
_cell.angle_beta   90.00
_cell.angle_gamma   90.00
#
_symmetry.space_group_name_H-M   'P 1'
#
loop_
_entity.id
_entity.type
_entity.pdbx_description
1 polymer ?
#
loop_
_entity_poly.entity_id
_entity_poly.type
_entity_poly.pdbx_seq_one_letter_code
_entity_poly.pdbx_strand_id
1 'polypeptide(L)'
;MLRWLFAITLFSLGNLTPIHAEVIGREGQGWLERENGQLILHLKGSPREMGLQHGRLLKDHIQQNLKTLLEIKGNQALVDFGPLKLKPRTAIEAIIAIQRAHVPDWYLEEIAGLAEGAEVPEMDALVANFIPEMFHCSGFALMNSATADGTLYHGRVLDYATDWGLQDHALVLVAEPEGGIPFVNVTYAGFVGCVTGMNVHNISIGEMGGGGLGHWHGVPMAVLMRQALQTCETFDQTIDLYRTSPRTCQYFYVVADGKTNKATGMEASWDRFELVLPGVKHELLPEPVHDCALLSAGQRYQLLVERVKEQHGQITAESALKLMDRPVAMKSNLHNVLFEPQTTRFWVSHAGSDGTPAADRPYNAYQLSELLSRTPDRKDAN
;
A
#
# COMPACT_ATOMS: atom_id res chain seq x y z
N MET A 1 18.47 -49.49 -44.05
CA MET A 1 18.55 -49.57 -42.56
C MET A 1 19.00 -48.23 -42.04
N LEU A 2 18.04 -47.36 -41.62
CA LEU A 2 18.33 -46.02 -41.12
C LEU A 2 17.99 -46.02 -39.63
N ARG A 3 19.00 -45.92 -38.77
CA ARG A 3 18.85 -45.84 -37.30
C ARG A 3 18.58 -44.39 -36.88
N TRP A 4 17.39 -44.11 -36.36
CA TRP A 4 17.06 -42.86 -35.68
C TRP A 4 17.63 -42.89 -34.25
N LEU A 5 18.55 -41.99 -33.96
CA LEU A 5 19.01 -41.70 -32.59
C LEU A 5 18.03 -40.63 -31.99
N PHE A 6 17.26 -41.04 -30.99
CA PHE A 6 16.52 -40.13 -30.13
C PHE A 6 17.51 -39.51 -29.11
N ALA A 7 17.78 -38.25 -29.22
CA ALA A 7 18.46 -37.48 -28.17
C ALA A 7 17.44 -37.13 -27.10
N ILE A 8 17.57 -37.76 -25.93
CA ILE A 8 16.82 -37.38 -24.73
C ILE A 8 17.54 -36.17 -24.11
N THR A 9 16.95 -34.99 -24.27
CA THR A 9 17.40 -33.78 -23.57
C THR A 9 16.89 -33.88 -22.14
N LEU A 10 17.78 -34.22 -21.19
CA LEU A 10 17.51 -34.06 -19.77
C LEU A 10 17.42 -32.57 -19.43
N PHE A 11 16.19 -32.08 -19.22
CA PHE A 11 15.98 -30.83 -18.52
C PHE A 11 16.47 -31.06 -17.07
N SER A 12 17.56 -30.38 -16.69
CA SER A 12 17.95 -30.27 -15.30
C SER A 12 16.88 -29.44 -14.59
N LEU A 13 16.08 -30.09 -13.76
CA LEU A 13 15.29 -29.43 -12.72
C LEU A 13 16.29 -28.70 -11.82
N GLY A 14 16.46 -27.39 -12.05
CA GLY A 14 17.18 -26.55 -11.12
C GLY A 14 16.59 -26.75 -9.73
N ASN A 15 17.43 -27.05 -8.76
CA ASN A 15 17.06 -27.11 -7.36
C ASN A 15 16.46 -25.75 -6.98
N LEU A 16 15.15 -25.65 -6.93
CA LEU A 16 14.46 -24.60 -6.22
C LEU A 16 14.81 -24.84 -4.74
N THR A 17 15.78 -24.11 -4.23
CA THR A 17 16.00 -24.03 -2.77
C THR A 17 14.66 -23.57 -2.17
N PRO A 18 14.11 -24.31 -1.19
CA PRO A 18 12.90 -23.86 -0.52
C PRO A 18 13.16 -22.46 0.06
N ILE A 19 12.27 -21.53 -0.26
CA ILE A 19 12.32 -20.16 0.23
C ILE A 19 11.97 -20.24 1.71
N HIS A 20 12.97 -20.14 2.59
CA HIS A 20 12.76 -20.15 4.03
C HIS A 20 12.42 -18.73 4.50
N ALA A 21 11.22 -18.56 5.04
CA ALA A 21 10.89 -17.41 5.88
C ALA A 21 11.58 -17.59 7.23
N GLU A 22 12.44 -16.65 7.59
CA GLU A 22 13.16 -16.66 8.88
C GLU A 22 12.44 -15.77 9.88
N VAL A 23 11.97 -16.33 11.00
CA VAL A 23 11.46 -15.55 12.15
C VAL A 23 12.62 -14.88 12.86
N ILE A 24 12.66 -13.55 12.80
CA ILE A 24 13.75 -12.71 13.34
C ILE A 24 13.38 -11.97 14.64
N GLY A 25 12.11 -12.01 15.05
CA GLY A 25 11.66 -11.39 16.30
C GLY A 25 10.27 -11.82 16.71
N ARG A 26 9.98 -11.75 18.03
CA ARG A 26 8.65 -12.05 18.61
C ARG A 26 8.34 -11.06 19.73
N GLU A 27 7.08 -10.63 19.78
CA GLU A 27 6.58 -9.75 20.86
C GLU A 27 5.07 -9.99 21.07
N GLY A 28 4.71 -10.49 22.24
CA GLY A 28 3.33 -10.86 22.55
C GLY A 28 2.78 -11.88 21.55
N GLN A 29 1.69 -11.54 20.86
CA GLN A 29 1.12 -12.34 19.78
C GLN A 29 1.70 -12.00 18.40
N GLY A 30 2.51 -10.94 18.28
CA GLY A 30 3.13 -10.49 17.04
C GLY A 30 4.51 -11.10 16.81
N TRP A 31 4.92 -11.16 15.56
CA TRP A 31 6.28 -11.56 15.18
C TRP A 31 6.73 -10.89 13.89
N LEU A 32 8.02 -10.88 13.69
CA LEU A 32 8.68 -10.37 12.48
C LEU A 32 9.42 -11.52 11.78
N GLU A 33 9.17 -11.68 10.50
CA GLU A 33 9.92 -12.61 9.66
C GLU A 33 10.57 -11.91 8.47
N ARG A 34 11.55 -12.56 7.89
CA ARG A 34 12.22 -12.14 6.65
C ARG A 34 12.11 -13.24 5.61
N GLU A 35 11.56 -12.88 4.43
CA GLU A 35 11.43 -13.78 3.29
C GLU A 35 11.91 -13.07 2.01
N ASN A 36 12.85 -13.64 1.27
CA ASN A 36 13.44 -13.03 0.07
C ASN A 36 13.94 -11.60 0.28
N GLY A 37 14.49 -11.29 1.46
CA GLY A 37 14.92 -9.93 1.83
C GLY A 37 13.80 -8.98 2.23
N GLN A 38 12.52 -9.37 2.09
CA GLN A 38 11.36 -8.61 2.52
C GLN A 38 11.07 -8.84 3.99
N LEU A 39 10.83 -7.76 4.75
CA LEU A 39 10.30 -7.83 6.11
C LEU A 39 8.78 -8.04 6.06
N ILE A 40 8.29 -9.01 6.82
CA ILE A 40 6.87 -9.29 7.00
C ILE A 40 6.58 -9.21 8.50
N LEU A 41 5.75 -8.25 8.88
CA LEU A 41 5.38 -7.97 10.27
C LEU A 41 3.96 -8.49 10.52
N HIS A 42 3.82 -9.42 11.46
CA HIS A 42 2.53 -9.93 11.91
C HIS A 42 2.15 -9.26 13.23
N LEU A 43 0.97 -8.63 13.25
CA LEU A 43 0.42 -7.95 14.43
C LEU A 43 -0.93 -8.55 14.79
N LYS A 44 -1.18 -8.78 16.09
CA LYS A 44 -2.42 -9.36 16.56
C LYS A 44 -2.80 -8.84 17.93
N GLY A 45 -4.09 -8.53 18.12
CA GLY A 45 -4.66 -8.12 19.40
C GLY A 45 -5.36 -6.77 19.39
N SER A 46 -5.46 -6.14 20.54
CA SER A 46 -6.00 -4.79 20.69
C SER A 46 -5.14 -3.75 19.97
N PRO A 47 -5.66 -2.56 19.67
CA PRO A 47 -4.87 -1.52 18.99
C PRO A 47 -3.56 -1.20 19.73
N ARG A 48 -3.61 -1.05 21.05
CA ARG A 48 -2.41 -0.78 21.84
C ARG A 48 -1.39 -1.92 21.81
N GLU A 49 -1.85 -3.19 21.85
CA GLU A 49 -0.97 -4.36 21.75
C GLU A 49 -0.30 -4.42 20.39
N MET A 50 -1.05 -4.20 19.28
CA MET A 50 -0.49 -4.17 17.94
C MET A 50 0.54 -3.04 17.79
N GLY A 51 0.25 -1.88 18.36
CA GLY A 51 1.22 -0.78 18.41
C GLY A 51 2.51 -1.16 19.15
N LEU A 52 2.40 -1.75 20.34
CA LEU A 52 3.55 -2.23 21.12
C LEU A 52 4.39 -3.27 20.35
N GLN A 53 3.73 -4.23 19.71
CA GLN A 53 4.39 -5.24 18.89
C GLN A 53 5.15 -4.57 17.73
N HIS A 54 4.50 -3.67 16.98
CA HIS A 54 5.12 -2.92 15.89
C HIS A 54 6.34 -2.13 16.38
N GLY A 55 6.16 -1.39 17.49
CA GLY A 55 7.21 -0.56 18.08
C GLY A 55 8.43 -1.38 18.51
N ARG A 56 8.24 -2.48 19.23
CA ARG A 56 9.33 -3.31 19.75
C ARG A 56 10.05 -4.13 18.68
N LEU A 57 9.29 -4.74 17.78
CA LEU A 57 9.85 -5.58 16.70
C LEU A 57 10.65 -4.78 15.66
N LEU A 58 10.32 -3.51 15.46
CA LEU A 58 10.96 -2.65 14.46
C LEU A 58 11.56 -1.38 15.07
N LYS A 59 11.92 -1.41 16.38
CA LYS A 59 12.42 -0.25 17.11
C LYS A 59 13.48 0.55 16.37
N ASP A 60 14.55 -0.12 15.92
CA ASP A 60 15.67 0.55 15.26
C ASP A 60 15.26 1.17 13.93
N HIS A 61 14.41 0.45 13.16
CA HIS A 61 13.85 0.95 11.90
C HIS A 61 12.99 2.20 12.14
N ILE A 62 12.12 2.18 13.16
CA ILE A 62 11.23 3.29 13.49
C ILE A 62 12.04 4.50 13.95
N GLN A 63 12.98 4.32 14.85
CA GLN A 63 13.83 5.41 15.34
C GLN A 63 14.62 6.07 14.21
N GLN A 64 15.19 5.27 13.31
CA GLN A 64 15.94 5.79 12.16
C GLN A 64 15.02 6.49 11.15
N ASN A 65 13.85 5.92 10.84
CA ASN A 65 12.87 6.52 9.94
C ASN A 65 12.37 7.87 10.47
N LEU A 66 11.97 7.93 11.75
CA LEU A 66 11.52 9.16 12.40
C LEU A 66 12.61 10.23 12.45
N LYS A 67 13.85 9.84 12.74
CA LYS A 67 14.99 10.76 12.69
C LYS A 67 15.15 11.39 11.32
N THR A 68 15.10 10.59 10.25
CA THR A 68 15.21 11.10 8.88
C THR A 68 14.04 12.03 8.54
N LEU A 69 12.82 11.62 8.83
CA LEU A 69 11.62 12.39 8.48
C LEU A 69 11.51 13.70 9.28
N LEU A 70 11.76 13.66 10.58
CA LEU A 70 11.47 14.79 11.48
C LEU A 70 12.68 15.69 11.71
N GLU A 71 13.88 15.14 11.87
CA GLU A 71 15.08 15.92 12.11
C GLU A 71 15.72 16.44 10.84
N ILE A 72 15.83 15.62 9.81
CA ILE A 72 16.49 15.99 8.55
C ILE A 72 15.51 16.72 7.63
N LYS A 73 14.39 16.10 7.27
CA LYS A 73 13.41 16.68 6.33
C LYS A 73 12.46 17.66 7.02
N GLY A 74 11.99 17.37 8.24
CA GLY A 74 11.08 18.22 9.01
C GLY A 74 11.66 19.54 9.47
N ASN A 75 12.99 19.68 9.49
CA ASN A 75 13.69 20.95 9.82
C ASN A 75 14.09 21.78 8.60
N GLN A 76 13.92 21.27 7.38
CA GLN A 76 14.14 22.06 6.16
C GLN A 76 12.99 23.07 6.06
N ALA A 77 13.29 24.38 6.07
CA ALA A 77 12.26 25.40 5.99
C ALA A 77 11.45 25.29 4.69
N LEU A 78 10.12 25.12 4.80
CA LEU A 78 9.19 25.15 3.66
C LEU A 78 9.09 26.57 3.08
N VAL A 79 9.13 27.56 3.95
CA VAL A 79 9.07 28.98 3.59
C VAL A 79 9.98 29.76 4.54
N ASP A 80 10.86 30.58 4.01
CA ASP A 80 11.75 31.46 4.76
C ASP A 80 11.36 32.91 4.51
N PHE A 81 10.65 33.53 5.45
CA PHE A 81 10.31 34.96 5.47
C PHE A 81 11.18 35.73 6.47
N GLY A 82 12.45 35.41 6.58
CA GLY A 82 13.37 36.06 7.52
C GLY A 82 13.13 35.57 8.96
N PRO A 83 12.54 36.39 9.87
CA PRO A 83 12.34 35.95 11.25
C PRO A 83 11.22 34.87 11.41
N LEU A 84 10.35 34.70 10.42
CA LEU A 84 9.29 33.68 10.39
C LEU A 84 9.69 32.54 9.46
N LYS A 85 10.13 31.40 10.06
CA LYS A 85 10.42 30.17 9.33
C LYS A 85 9.30 29.16 9.66
N LEU A 86 8.48 28.82 8.67
CA LEU A 86 7.54 27.72 8.81
C LEU A 86 8.27 26.40 8.56
N LYS A 87 8.38 25.57 9.59
CA LYS A 87 8.94 24.22 9.47
C LYS A 87 7.83 23.20 9.19
N PRO A 88 8.09 22.16 8.38
CA PRO A 88 7.13 21.08 8.13
C PRO A 88 6.54 20.49 9.41
N ARG A 89 7.36 20.21 10.40
CA ARG A 89 6.93 19.68 11.70
C ARG A 89 5.85 20.55 12.36
N THR A 90 6.06 21.84 12.47
CA THR A 90 5.10 22.77 13.09
C THR A 90 3.79 22.83 12.31
N ALA A 91 3.87 22.75 10.96
CA ALA A 91 2.68 22.71 10.13
C ALA A 91 1.88 21.41 10.36
N ILE A 92 2.56 20.26 10.46
CA ILE A 92 1.91 18.97 10.73
C ILE A 92 1.32 18.94 12.15
N GLU A 93 1.99 19.46 13.16
CA GLU A 93 1.44 19.58 14.52
C GLU A 93 0.14 20.42 14.55
N ALA A 94 0.06 21.48 13.75
CA ALA A 94 -1.18 22.26 13.60
C ALA A 94 -2.27 21.45 12.87
N ILE A 95 -1.90 20.66 11.86
CA ILE A 95 -2.84 19.76 11.16
C ILE A 95 -3.37 18.70 12.13
N ILE A 96 -2.51 18.08 12.96
CA ILE A 96 -2.91 17.11 13.99
C ILE A 96 -3.96 17.73 14.91
N ALA A 97 -3.75 18.96 15.38
CA ALA A 97 -4.69 19.64 16.29
C ALA A 97 -6.10 19.80 15.64
N ILE A 98 -6.18 19.99 14.32
CA ILE A 98 -7.43 20.07 13.58
C ILE A 98 -8.04 18.67 13.39
N GLN A 99 -7.25 17.71 12.96
CA GLN A 99 -7.72 16.39 12.54
C GLN A 99 -8.02 15.44 13.71
N ARG A 100 -7.40 15.65 14.87
CA ARG A 100 -7.52 14.74 16.03
C ARG A 100 -8.98 14.45 16.43
N ALA A 101 -9.88 15.40 16.27
CA ALA A 101 -11.30 15.22 16.56
C ALA A 101 -12.03 14.27 15.59
N HIS A 102 -11.43 13.96 14.46
CA HIS A 102 -11.96 13.08 13.42
C HIS A 102 -11.27 11.72 13.39
N VAL A 103 -10.21 11.52 14.18
CA VAL A 103 -9.45 10.27 14.24
C VAL A 103 -10.05 9.36 15.30
N PRO A 104 -10.36 8.09 14.98
CA PRO A 104 -10.87 7.13 15.95
C PRO A 104 -9.88 6.87 17.10
N ASP A 105 -10.40 6.65 18.31
CA ASP A 105 -9.57 6.39 19.50
C ASP A 105 -8.63 5.19 19.31
N TRP A 106 -9.11 4.11 18.68
CA TRP A 106 -8.31 2.92 18.43
C TRP A 106 -7.03 3.23 17.63
N TYR A 107 -7.08 4.20 16.70
CA TYR A 107 -5.91 4.59 15.90
C TYR A 107 -4.87 5.33 16.76
N LEU A 108 -5.34 6.20 17.64
CA LEU A 108 -4.48 6.93 18.59
C LEU A 108 -3.86 5.97 19.62
N GLU A 109 -4.62 4.98 20.09
CA GLU A 109 -4.13 3.93 20.98
C GLU A 109 -3.03 3.08 20.34
N GLU A 110 -3.18 2.74 19.06
CA GLU A 110 -2.16 1.99 18.31
C GLU A 110 -0.88 2.82 18.15
N ILE A 111 -0.99 4.13 17.85
CA ILE A 111 0.17 5.03 17.78
C ILE A 111 0.84 5.18 19.14
N ALA A 112 0.07 5.31 20.22
CA ALA A 112 0.63 5.39 21.59
C ALA A 112 1.40 4.09 21.95
N GLY A 113 0.85 2.92 21.60
CA GLY A 113 1.55 1.65 21.77
C GLY A 113 2.83 1.56 20.93
N LEU A 114 2.78 2.01 19.67
CA LEU A 114 3.94 2.06 18.78
C LEU A 114 5.04 2.96 19.35
N ALA A 115 4.68 4.14 19.83
CA ALA A 115 5.64 5.09 20.42
C ALA A 115 6.31 4.51 21.69
N GLU A 116 5.53 3.87 22.57
CA GLU A 116 6.03 3.18 23.75
C GLU A 116 6.98 2.04 23.36
N GLY A 117 6.56 1.17 22.41
CA GLY A 117 7.36 0.03 21.98
C GLY A 117 8.66 0.42 21.28
N ALA A 118 8.64 1.48 20.49
CA ALA A 118 9.82 2.02 19.80
C ALA A 118 10.68 2.94 20.68
N GLU A 119 10.23 3.27 21.90
CA GLU A 119 10.89 4.23 22.81
C GLU A 119 11.14 5.61 22.16
N VAL A 120 10.10 6.13 21.48
CA VAL A 120 10.10 7.46 20.86
C VAL A 120 9.03 8.35 21.47
N PRO A 121 9.17 9.68 21.40
CA PRO A 121 8.09 10.58 21.82
C PRO A 121 6.80 10.32 21.04
N GLU A 122 5.66 10.21 21.74
CA GLU A 122 4.35 9.98 21.09
C GLU A 122 4.03 11.03 20.04
N MET A 123 4.40 12.30 20.29
CA MET A 123 4.20 13.37 19.30
C MET A 123 5.00 13.13 18.01
N ASP A 124 6.17 12.51 18.09
CA ASP A 124 6.97 12.19 16.90
C ASP A 124 6.30 11.08 16.07
N ALA A 125 5.76 10.06 16.74
CA ALA A 125 4.96 9.02 16.08
C ALA A 125 3.68 9.60 15.46
N LEU A 126 2.98 10.49 16.15
CA LEU A 126 1.82 11.20 15.60
C LEU A 126 2.22 12.02 14.37
N VAL A 127 3.24 12.84 14.43
CA VAL A 127 3.69 13.69 13.31
C VAL A 127 3.99 12.83 12.08
N ALA A 128 4.68 11.70 12.23
CA ALA A 128 4.96 10.80 11.11
C ALA A 128 3.67 10.22 10.49
N ASN A 129 2.69 9.85 11.31
CA ASN A 129 1.42 9.26 10.86
C ASN A 129 0.39 10.26 10.31
N PHE A 130 0.69 11.56 10.42
CA PHE A 130 -0.16 12.64 9.90
C PHE A 130 0.50 13.43 8.75
N ILE A 131 1.63 12.95 8.22
CA ILE A 131 2.24 13.54 7.02
C ILE A 131 1.25 13.38 5.86
N PRO A 132 0.80 14.49 5.22
CA PRO A 132 -0.11 14.39 4.10
C PRO A 132 0.52 13.71 2.91
N GLU A 133 -0.20 12.80 2.27
CA GLU A 133 0.17 12.25 0.96
C GLU A 133 -0.05 13.33 -0.10
N MET A 134 1.02 13.79 -0.74
CA MET A 134 0.96 14.92 -1.69
C MET A 134 1.52 14.57 -3.07
N PHE A 135 1.76 13.30 -3.36
CA PHE A 135 2.54 12.86 -4.50
C PHE A 135 1.70 12.16 -5.57
N HIS A 136 2.26 12.12 -6.78
CA HIS A 136 1.59 11.59 -7.97
C HIS A 136 1.77 10.08 -8.07
N CYS A 137 0.78 9.35 -7.72
CA CYS A 137 0.70 7.91 -7.84
C CYS A 137 -0.03 7.47 -9.12
N SER A 138 -0.09 6.17 -9.37
CA SER A 138 -0.96 5.56 -10.39
C SER A 138 -1.67 4.35 -9.81
N GLY A 139 -2.85 4.07 -10.32
CA GLY A 139 -3.60 2.88 -9.98
C GLY A 139 -4.49 2.43 -11.11
N PHE A 140 -4.79 1.14 -11.16
CA PHE A 140 -5.71 0.58 -12.14
C PHE A 140 -6.46 -0.62 -11.59
N ALA A 141 -7.65 -0.87 -12.13
CA ALA A 141 -8.32 -2.17 -12.02
C ALA A 141 -8.72 -2.66 -13.41
N LEU A 142 -8.48 -3.93 -13.66
CA LEU A 142 -8.76 -4.65 -14.91
C LEU A 142 -9.58 -5.88 -14.56
N MET A 143 -10.69 -6.11 -15.25
CA MET A 143 -11.58 -7.21 -14.92
C MET A 143 -12.31 -7.74 -16.14
N ASN A 144 -13.02 -8.84 -15.98
CA ASN A 144 -13.91 -9.41 -17.00
C ASN A 144 -13.24 -9.56 -18.38
N SER A 145 -13.75 -8.85 -19.40
CA SER A 145 -13.22 -8.95 -20.78
C SER A 145 -11.85 -8.31 -20.96
N ALA A 146 -11.33 -7.56 -20.02
CA ALA A 146 -9.99 -6.96 -20.10
C ALA A 146 -8.87 -7.95 -19.82
N THR A 147 -9.14 -9.02 -19.08
CA THR A 147 -8.18 -10.05 -18.70
C THR A 147 -8.42 -11.37 -19.43
N ALA A 148 -7.39 -12.22 -19.50
CA ALA A 148 -7.43 -13.46 -20.29
C ALA A 148 -8.51 -14.47 -19.83
N ASP A 149 -8.83 -14.46 -18.53
CA ASP A 149 -9.72 -15.42 -17.89
C ASP A 149 -10.82 -14.75 -17.04
N GLY A 150 -10.95 -13.42 -17.12
CA GLY A 150 -11.90 -12.64 -16.33
C GLY A 150 -11.42 -12.28 -14.92
N THR A 151 -10.21 -12.68 -14.53
CA THR A 151 -9.61 -12.37 -13.22
C THR A 151 -9.50 -10.87 -13.02
N LEU A 152 -9.87 -10.40 -11.82
CA LEU A 152 -9.71 -9.01 -11.40
C LEU A 152 -8.28 -8.78 -10.92
N TYR A 153 -7.58 -7.86 -11.59
CA TYR A 153 -6.30 -7.34 -11.13
C TYR A 153 -6.42 -5.88 -10.72
N HIS A 154 -5.88 -5.54 -9.55
CA HIS A 154 -5.80 -4.17 -9.06
C HIS A 154 -4.34 -3.80 -8.84
N GLY A 155 -3.82 -2.89 -9.64
CA GLY A 155 -2.46 -2.39 -9.58
C GLY A 155 -2.36 -1.04 -8.87
N ARG A 156 -1.33 -0.88 -8.04
CA ARG A 156 -1.01 0.34 -7.29
C ARG A 156 0.47 0.67 -7.43
N VAL A 157 0.76 1.90 -7.84
CA VAL A 157 2.11 2.45 -7.99
C VAL A 157 2.27 3.62 -7.03
N LEU A 158 3.13 3.50 -6.01
CA LEU A 158 3.46 4.58 -5.10
C LEU A 158 4.73 5.31 -5.57
N ASP A 159 4.55 6.50 -6.11
CA ASP A 159 5.64 7.39 -6.48
C ASP A 159 5.77 8.50 -5.43
N TYR A 160 6.74 8.39 -4.55
CA TYR A 160 6.91 9.33 -3.45
C TYR A 160 8.29 10.01 -3.55
N ALA A 161 9.23 9.64 -2.69
CA ALA A 161 10.55 10.25 -2.64
C ALA A 161 11.59 9.24 -2.11
N THR A 162 12.38 8.64 -2.99
CA THR A 162 13.43 7.69 -2.61
C THR A 162 14.59 8.35 -1.86
N ASP A 163 14.75 9.68 -1.97
CA ASP A 163 15.76 10.45 -1.22
C ASP A 163 15.38 10.68 0.26
N TRP A 164 14.21 10.22 0.69
CA TRP A 164 13.79 10.26 2.10
C TRP A 164 14.18 8.99 2.87
N GLY A 165 14.69 7.96 2.19
CA GLY A 165 15.15 6.73 2.82
C GLY A 165 14.03 5.80 3.32
N LEU A 166 12.77 6.08 2.99
CA LEU A 166 11.62 5.24 3.41
C LEU A 166 11.77 3.79 2.98
N GLN A 167 12.36 3.54 1.81
CA GLN A 167 12.58 2.20 1.26
C GLN A 167 13.44 1.29 2.16
N ASP A 168 14.31 1.86 3.00
CA ASP A 168 15.15 1.11 3.94
C ASP A 168 14.34 0.51 5.10
N HIS A 169 13.10 0.97 5.25
CA HIS A 169 12.16 0.60 6.31
C HIS A 169 10.88 -0.03 5.77
N ALA A 170 10.89 -0.46 4.49
CA ALA A 170 9.75 -1.04 3.80
C ALA A 170 9.37 -2.42 4.36
N LEU A 171 8.08 -2.69 4.48
CA LEU A 171 7.56 -3.96 4.98
C LEU A 171 6.18 -4.31 4.43
N VAL A 172 5.85 -5.58 4.51
CA VAL A 172 4.48 -6.09 4.41
C VAL A 172 3.97 -6.30 5.83
N LEU A 173 2.89 -5.61 6.19
CA LEU A 173 2.26 -5.72 7.50
C LEU A 173 0.99 -6.56 7.38
N VAL A 174 0.89 -7.64 8.14
CA VAL A 174 -0.27 -8.51 8.28
C VAL A 174 -0.90 -8.22 9.64
N ALA A 175 -2.12 -7.71 9.67
CA ALA A 175 -2.80 -7.32 10.90
C ALA A 175 -4.02 -8.19 11.16
N GLU A 176 -4.16 -8.63 12.40
CA GLU A 176 -5.34 -9.31 12.96
C GLU A 176 -5.88 -8.48 14.15
N PRO A 177 -6.57 -7.34 13.89
CA PRO A 177 -7.10 -6.49 14.93
C PRO A 177 -8.23 -7.18 15.70
N GLU A 178 -8.25 -7.07 17.03
CA GLU A 178 -9.32 -7.60 17.87
C GLU A 178 -10.66 -6.96 17.48
N GLY A 179 -11.66 -7.79 17.16
CA GLY A 179 -12.97 -7.33 16.71
C GLY A 179 -13.02 -6.69 15.32
N GLY A 180 -11.90 -6.71 14.59
CA GLY A 180 -11.80 -6.18 13.23
C GLY A 180 -11.51 -7.25 12.18
N ILE A 181 -11.50 -6.84 10.92
CA ILE A 181 -11.21 -7.70 9.76
C ILE A 181 -9.70 -7.80 9.58
N PRO A 182 -9.10 -9.00 9.49
CA PRO A 182 -7.69 -9.15 9.14
C PRO A 182 -7.37 -8.60 7.74
N PHE A 183 -6.19 -7.99 7.59
CA PHE A 183 -5.77 -7.37 6.34
C PHE A 183 -4.25 -7.36 6.17
N VAL A 184 -3.80 -7.11 4.94
CA VAL A 184 -2.42 -6.77 4.60
C VAL A 184 -2.32 -5.28 4.25
N ASN A 185 -1.25 -4.66 4.71
CA ASN A 185 -0.85 -3.29 4.39
C ASN A 185 0.60 -3.29 3.89
N VAL A 186 0.85 -2.78 2.69
CA VAL A 186 2.20 -2.57 2.17
C VAL A 186 2.64 -1.17 2.58
N THR A 187 3.60 -1.09 3.50
CA THR A 187 3.90 0.11 4.25
C THR A 187 5.38 0.20 4.68
N TYR A 188 5.67 1.06 5.63
CA TYR A 188 7.01 1.33 6.16
C TYR A 188 6.97 1.33 7.69
N ALA A 189 8.08 0.97 8.35
CA ALA A 189 8.16 0.91 9.81
C ALA A 189 7.80 2.25 10.46
N GLY A 190 6.87 2.20 11.41
CA GLY A 190 6.35 3.37 12.13
C GLY A 190 5.07 3.97 11.57
N PHE A 191 4.56 3.48 10.43
CA PHE A 191 3.27 3.92 9.89
C PHE A 191 2.15 2.94 10.22
N VAL A 192 1.12 3.44 10.89
CA VAL A 192 -0.10 2.71 11.30
C VAL A 192 -1.18 2.81 10.22
N GLY A 193 -1.24 3.94 9.52
CA GLY A 193 -2.19 4.18 8.43
C GLY A 193 -1.93 3.32 7.20
N CYS A 194 -2.90 3.28 6.29
CA CYS A 194 -2.81 2.55 5.04
C CYS A 194 -2.84 3.47 3.82
N VAL A 195 -2.07 3.12 2.79
CA VAL A 195 -2.12 3.71 1.44
C VAL A 195 -2.23 2.63 0.35
N THR A 196 -1.98 1.37 0.70
CA THR A 196 -2.01 0.21 -0.19
C THR A 196 -2.32 -1.05 0.61
N GLY A 197 -3.49 -1.65 0.42
CA GLY A 197 -3.85 -2.83 1.22
C GLY A 197 -5.02 -3.64 0.69
N MET A 198 -5.22 -4.81 1.30
CA MET A 198 -6.30 -5.76 0.99
C MET A 198 -6.71 -6.51 2.25
N ASN A 199 -8.00 -6.74 2.44
CA ASN A 199 -8.51 -7.52 3.56
C ASN A 199 -8.95 -8.94 3.17
N VAL A 200 -9.24 -9.79 4.16
CA VAL A 200 -9.69 -11.18 3.95
C VAL A 200 -11.06 -11.31 3.30
N HIS A 201 -11.81 -10.22 3.22
CA HIS A 201 -13.08 -10.17 2.49
C HIS A 201 -12.91 -9.83 1.00
N ASN A 202 -11.67 -9.91 0.49
CA ASN A 202 -11.32 -9.68 -0.91
C ASN A 202 -11.48 -8.21 -1.37
N ILE A 203 -11.52 -7.25 -0.43
CA ILE A 203 -11.51 -5.82 -0.74
C ILE A 203 -10.07 -5.34 -0.78
N SER A 204 -9.64 -4.80 -1.92
CA SER A 204 -8.35 -4.13 -2.05
C SER A 204 -8.54 -2.64 -2.36
N ILE A 205 -7.69 -1.81 -1.77
CA ILE A 205 -7.72 -0.36 -1.91
C ILE A 205 -6.31 0.16 -2.15
N GLY A 206 -6.16 1.05 -3.13
CA GLY A 206 -4.95 1.79 -3.42
C GLY A 206 -5.27 3.28 -3.52
N GLU A 207 -4.53 4.10 -2.82
CA GLU A 207 -4.70 5.55 -2.80
C GLU A 207 -3.77 6.23 -3.82
N MET A 208 -4.19 7.35 -4.35
CA MET A 208 -3.39 8.23 -5.18
C MET A 208 -3.57 9.67 -4.72
N GLY A 209 -2.48 10.35 -4.42
CA GLY A 209 -2.49 11.75 -4.02
C GLY A 209 -3.05 12.66 -5.12
N GLY A 210 -3.73 13.70 -4.73
CA GLY A 210 -4.33 14.67 -5.63
C GLY A 210 -3.90 16.11 -5.33
N GLY A 211 -4.58 16.76 -4.38
CA GLY A 211 -4.35 18.18 -4.07
C GLY A 211 -5.23 18.67 -2.91
N GLY A 212 -5.70 19.91 -3.01
CA GLY A 212 -6.64 20.46 -2.02
C GLY A 212 -6.01 20.73 -0.66
N LEU A 213 -4.72 21.03 -0.59
CA LEU A 213 -4.03 21.39 0.65
C LEU A 213 -4.74 22.54 1.38
N GLY A 214 -4.85 22.41 2.71
CA GLY A 214 -5.57 23.38 3.57
C GLY A 214 -6.93 22.89 4.02
N HIS A 215 -7.52 21.88 3.41
CA HIS A 215 -8.81 21.30 3.82
C HIS A 215 -8.59 20.13 4.80
N TRP A 216 -8.26 20.46 6.04
CA TRP A 216 -7.86 19.47 7.06
C TRP A 216 -8.99 18.99 7.98
N HIS A 217 -10.20 19.58 7.88
CA HIS A 217 -11.35 19.23 8.72
C HIS A 217 -12.02 17.92 8.25
N GLY A 218 -11.50 16.80 8.69
CA GLY A 218 -12.02 15.47 8.35
C GLY A 218 -11.08 14.36 8.79
N VAL A 219 -11.45 13.13 8.47
CA VAL A 219 -10.64 11.94 8.73
C VAL A 219 -9.43 11.95 7.79
N PRO A 220 -8.19 11.86 8.30
CA PRO A 220 -7.01 11.74 7.46
C PRO A 220 -7.12 10.56 6.48
N MET A 221 -6.61 10.73 5.28
CA MET A 221 -6.70 9.75 4.20
C MET A 221 -6.23 8.34 4.63
N ALA A 222 -5.02 8.24 5.23
CA ALA A 222 -4.45 6.97 5.64
C ALA A 222 -5.24 6.29 6.79
N VAL A 223 -5.89 7.08 7.66
CA VAL A 223 -6.79 6.60 8.72
C VAL A 223 -8.07 6.05 8.10
N LEU A 224 -8.69 6.79 7.17
CA LEU A 224 -9.92 6.37 6.51
C LEU A 224 -9.73 5.09 5.71
N MET A 225 -8.59 4.96 5.01
CA MET A 225 -8.27 3.75 4.28
C MET A 225 -8.00 2.56 5.20
N ARG A 226 -7.29 2.76 6.32
CA ARG A 226 -7.12 1.73 7.35
C ARG A 226 -8.46 1.30 7.93
N GLN A 227 -9.36 2.24 8.22
CA GLN A 227 -10.71 1.96 8.69
C GLN A 227 -11.48 1.11 7.68
N ALA A 228 -11.44 1.44 6.38
CA ALA A 228 -12.09 0.65 5.35
C ALA A 228 -11.60 -0.80 5.32
N LEU A 229 -10.29 -1.04 5.42
CA LEU A 229 -9.72 -2.39 5.42
C LEU A 229 -10.13 -3.22 6.63
N GLN A 230 -10.23 -2.62 7.81
CA GLN A 230 -10.54 -3.37 9.04
C GLN A 230 -12.02 -3.43 9.41
N THR A 231 -12.92 -2.71 8.68
CA THR A 231 -14.36 -2.69 9.02
C THR A 231 -15.30 -2.98 7.86
N CYS A 232 -14.86 -2.89 6.59
CA CYS A 232 -15.72 -3.12 5.44
C CYS A 232 -15.58 -4.54 4.89
N GLU A 233 -16.69 -5.27 4.83
CA GLU A 233 -16.77 -6.64 4.31
C GLU A 233 -17.15 -6.70 2.83
N THR A 234 -17.70 -5.59 2.29
CA THR A 234 -18.25 -5.54 0.93
C THR A 234 -17.81 -4.26 0.21
N PHE A 235 -17.89 -4.31 -1.12
CA PHE A 235 -17.67 -3.16 -1.98
C PHE A 235 -18.55 -1.97 -1.59
N ASP A 236 -19.85 -2.22 -1.42
CA ASP A 236 -20.82 -1.15 -1.13
C ASP A 236 -20.55 -0.50 0.25
N GLN A 237 -20.21 -1.29 1.28
CA GLN A 237 -19.80 -0.75 2.58
C GLN A 237 -18.55 0.14 2.45
N THR A 238 -17.59 -0.26 1.64
CA THR A 238 -16.38 0.53 1.40
C THR A 238 -16.73 1.86 0.74
N ILE A 239 -17.53 1.83 -0.33
CA ILE A 239 -17.97 3.05 -1.02
C ILE A 239 -18.77 3.97 -0.10
N ASP A 240 -19.69 3.41 0.71
CA ASP A 240 -20.52 4.18 1.65
C ASP A 240 -19.70 4.80 2.77
N LEU A 241 -18.68 4.11 3.28
CA LEU A 241 -17.75 4.68 4.26
C LEU A 241 -17.09 5.96 3.72
N TYR A 242 -16.56 5.91 2.50
CA TYR A 242 -15.94 7.10 1.88
C TYR A 242 -16.96 8.19 1.56
N ARG A 243 -18.18 7.83 1.13
CA ARG A 243 -19.23 8.79 0.80
C ARG A 243 -19.71 9.56 2.02
N THR A 244 -19.85 8.91 3.16
CA THR A 244 -20.45 9.47 4.37
C THR A 244 -19.46 10.08 5.35
N SER A 245 -18.19 9.71 5.28
CA SER A 245 -17.15 10.26 6.16
C SER A 245 -16.81 11.70 5.81
N PRO A 246 -16.53 12.56 6.80
CA PRO A 246 -15.88 13.84 6.55
C PRO A 246 -14.45 13.56 6.05
N ARG A 247 -14.09 14.06 4.89
CA ARG A 247 -12.79 13.81 4.24
C ARG A 247 -11.91 15.05 4.26
N THR A 248 -10.61 14.84 4.04
CA THR A 248 -9.62 15.92 3.96
C THR A 248 -9.05 16.02 2.55
N CYS A 249 -8.57 17.21 2.17
CA CYS A 249 -7.85 17.44 0.92
C CYS A 249 -8.59 16.89 -0.32
N GLN A 250 -7.84 16.40 -1.31
CA GLN A 250 -8.35 15.73 -2.49
C GLN A 250 -7.50 14.49 -2.73
N TYR A 251 -8.13 13.32 -2.71
CA TYR A 251 -7.47 12.04 -2.95
C TYR A 251 -8.28 11.20 -3.93
N PHE A 252 -7.57 10.36 -4.65
CA PHE A 252 -8.14 9.41 -5.58
C PHE A 252 -7.85 8.00 -5.11
N TYR A 253 -8.72 7.07 -5.46
CA TYR A 253 -8.59 5.67 -5.06
C TYR A 253 -8.99 4.74 -6.20
N VAL A 254 -8.38 3.56 -6.23
CA VAL A 254 -8.97 2.38 -6.87
C VAL A 254 -9.44 1.46 -5.75
N VAL A 255 -10.70 1.04 -5.84
CA VAL A 255 -11.32 0.07 -4.93
C VAL A 255 -11.74 -1.14 -5.76
N ALA A 256 -11.39 -2.35 -5.31
CA ALA A 256 -11.73 -3.58 -5.99
C ALA A 256 -12.23 -4.64 -5.01
N ASP A 257 -13.21 -5.44 -5.45
CA ASP A 257 -13.83 -6.54 -4.70
C ASP A 257 -13.76 -7.83 -5.51
N GLY A 258 -12.94 -8.75 -5.03
CA GLY A 258 -12.75 -10.06 -5.66
C GLY A 258 -13.94 -10.99 -5.55
N LYS A 259 -14.84 -10.82 -4.57
CA LYS A 259 -16.05 -11.66 -4.42
C LYS A 259 -17.08 -11.39 -5.50
N THR A 260 -17.25 -10.11 -5.86
CA THR A 260 -18.25 -9.69 -6.84
C THR A 260 -17.65 -9.37 -8.21
N ASN A 261 -16.33 -9.45 -8.34
CA ASN A 261 -15.56 -9.07 -9.53
C ASN A 261 -15.88 -7.63 -9.99
N LYS A 262 -15.96 -6.70 -9.02
CA LYS A 262 -16.26 -5.29 -9.23
C LYS A 262 -15.06 -4.43 -8.84
N ALA A 263 -14.86 -3.34 -9.58
CA ALA A 263 -13.93 -2.30 -9.19
C ALA A 263 -14.40 -0.94 -9.68
N THR A 264 -13.85 0.11 -9.09
CA THR A 264 -14.06 1.50 -9.51
C THR A 264 -12.86 2.36 -9.17
N GLY A 265 -12.63 3.40 -9.95
CA GLY A 265 -11.93 4.56 -9.48
C GLY A 265 -12.85 5.41 -8.60
N MET A 266 -12.29 6.23 -7.75
CA MET A 266 -13.04 7.10 -6.84
C MET A 266 -12.25 8.39 -6.62
N GLU A 267 -12.90 9.54 -6.78
CA GLU A 267 -12.49 10.82 -6.23
C GLU A 267 -13.20 11.02 -4.89
N ALA A 268 -12.46 11.24 -3.82
CA ALA A 268 -12.98 11.50 -2.49
C ALA A 268 -12.24 12.69 -1.88
N SER A 269 -12.72 13.89 -2.24
CA SER A 269 -12.22 15.16 -1.72
C SER A 269 -13.02 15.63 -0.51
N TRP A 270 -12.57 16.72 0.11
CA TRP A 270 -13.25 17.34 1.26
C TRP A 270 -14.71 17.74 0.96
N ASP A 271 -15.02 18.11 -0.29
CA ASP A 271 -16.33 18.61 -0.73
C ASP A 271 -16.94 17.80 -1.88
N ARG A 272 -16.20 16.86 -2.49
CA ARG A 272 -16.66 16.09 -3.63
C ARG A 272 -16.46 14.59 -3.40
N PHE A 273 -17.45 13.82 -3.81
CA PHE A 273 -17.37 12.36 -3.88
C PHE A 273 -17.91 11.90 -5.24
N GLU A 274 -17.10 11.20 -6.01
CA GLU A 274 -17.48 10.73 -7.33
C GLU A 274 -16.85 9.38 -7.65
N LEU A 275 -17.63 8.50 -8.29
CA LEU A 275 -17.13 7.22 -8.79
C LEU A 275 -16.70 7.35 -10.25
N VAL A 276 -15.51 6.85 -10.55
CA VAL A 276 -14.94 6.77 -11.89
C VAL A 276 -15.16 5.34 -12.41
N LEU A 277 -16.30 5.13 -13.03
CA LEU A 277 -16.73 3.79 -13.43
C LEU A 277 -15.87 3.22 -14.55
N PRO A 278 -15.54 1.90 -14.52
CA PRO A 278 -14.78 1.24 -15.56
C PRO A 278 -15.48 1.36 -16.93
N GLY A 279 -14.70 1.70 -17.96
CA GLY A 279 -15.21 1.82 -19.33
C GLY A 279 -16.11 3.03 -19.58
N VAL A 280 -16.35 3.89 -18.62
CA VAL A 280 -17.17 5.10 -18.75
C VAL A 280 -16.28 6.33 -18.81
N LYS A 281 -16.55 7.19 -19.80
CA LYS A 281 -15.79 8.45 -19.92
C LYS A 281 -16.01 9.33 -18.71
N HIS A 282 -14.93 9.80 -18.13
CA HIS A 282 -14.90 10.70 -16.99
C HIS A 282 -13.77 11.72 -17.18
N GLU A 283 -13.79 12.83 -16.46
CA GLU A 283 -12.71 13.82 -16.50
C GLU A 283 -11.35 13.19 -16.20
N LEU A 284 -11.29 12.31 -15.16
CA LEU A 284 -10.11 11.58 -14.76
C LEU A 284 -9.83 10.34 -15.62
N LEU A 285 -10.76 9.94 -16.47
CA LEU A 285 -10.68 8.78 -17.37
C LEU A 285 -11.13 9.22 -18.77
N PRO A 286 -10.39 10.16 -19.42
CA PRO A 286 -10.81 10.76 -20.70
C PRO A 286 -10.82 9.76 -21.86
N GLU A 287 -10.02 8.71 -21.79
CA GLU A 287 -9.97 7.59 -22.74
C GLU A 287 -10.40 6.29 -22.06
N PRO A 288 -11.71 6.04 -21.91
CA PRO A 288 -12.21 4.84 -21.26
C PRO A 288 -11.83 3.58 -22.02
N VAL A 289 -11.43 2.54 -21.29
CA VAL A 289 -11.21 1.19 -21.80
C VAL A 289 -12.22 0.27 -21.13
N HIS A 290 -12.89 -0.56 -21.91
CA HIS A 290 -13.95 -1.44 -21.42
C HIS A 290 -13.42 -2.35 -20.28
N ASP A 291 -14.20 -2.50 -19.21
CA ASP A 291 -13.83 -3.29 -18.03
C ASP A 291 -12.52 -2.86 -17.33
N CYS A 292 -12.11 -1.59 -17.51
CA CYS A 292 -10.91 -1.02 -16.88
C CYS A 292 -11.23 0.30 -16.17
N ALA A 293 -10.67 0.49 -14.98
CA ALA A 293 -10.53 1.77 -14.31
C ALA A 293 -9.04 2.12 -14.27
N LEU A 294 -8.64 3.23 -14.90
CA LEU A 294 -7.23 3.59 -15.07
C LEU A 294 -7.03 5.01 -14.54
N LEU A 295 -6.33 5.15 -13.41
CA LEU A 295 -6.07 6.44 -12.77
C LEU A 295 -4.58 6.75 -12.77
N SER A 296 -4.20 7.84 -13.42
CA SER A 296 -2.84 8.37 -13.48
C SER A 296 -2.89 9.80 -14.03
N ALA A 297 -1.75 10.44 -14.24
CA ALA A 297 -1.69 11.81 -14.71
C ALA A 297 -0.81 11.97 -15.97
N GLY A 298 -1.24 12.87 -16.88
CA GLY A 298 -0.47 13.29 -18.04
C GLY A 298 -0.04 12.14 -18.96
N GLN A 299 1.22 12.15 -19.40
CA GLN A 299 1.77 11.12 -20.30
C GLN A 299 1.76 9.70 -19.69
N ARG A 300 1.81 9.59 -18.36
CA ARG A 300 1.76 8.30 -17.66
C ARG A 300 0.39 7.64 -17.86
N TYR A 301 -0.69 8.45 -17.80
CA TYR A 301 -2.04 7.98 -18.09
C TYR A 301 -2.16 7.49 -19.53
N GLN A 302 -1.70 8.28 -20.51
CA GLN A 302 -1.75 7.91 -21.93
C GLN A 302 -1.04 6.57 -22.18
N LEU A 303 0.17 6.42 -21.65
CA LEU A 303 0.95 5.18 -21.77
C LEU A 303 0.26 3.98 -21.10
N LEU A 304 -0.33 4.19 -19.92
CA LEU A 304 -1.09 3.12 -19.25
C LEU A 304 -2.28 2.67 -20.11
N VAL A 305 -3.02 3.62 -20.68
CA VAL A 305 -4.12 3.34 -21.60
C VAL A 305 -3.64 2.57 -22.85
N GLU A 306 -2.54 3.00 -23.47
CA GLU A 306 -1.93 2.33 -24.63
C GLU A 306 -1.59 0.87 -24.30
N ARG A 307 -0.83 0.64 -23.22
CA ARG A 307 -0.44 -0.71 -22.78
C ARG A 307 -1.63 -1.61 -22.50
N VAL A 308 -2.69 -1.07 -21.88
CA VAL A 308 -3.91 -1.84 -21.62
C VAL A 308 -4.66 -2.14 -22.91
N LYS A 309 -4.81 -1.19 -23.83
CA LYS A 309 -5.46 -1.40 -25.12
C LYS A 309 -4.75 -2.46 -25.97
N GLU A 310 -3.42 -2.43 -26.00
CA GLU A 310 -2.61 -3.40 -26.76
C GLU A 310 -2.80 -4.85 -26.29
N GLN A 311 -3.08 -5.06 -25.01
CA GLN A 311 -3.18 -6.38 -24.39
C GLN A 311 -4.60 -6.72 -23.93
N HIS A 312 -5.61 -5.87 -24.22
CA HIS A 312 -6.99 -6.07 -23.79
C HIS A 312 -7.52 -7.46 -24.18
N GLY A 313 -8.09 -8.17 -23.20
CA GLY A 313 -8.57 -9.55 -23.38
C GLY A 313 -7.48 -10.63 -23.25
N GLN A 314 -6.22 -10.25 -23.07
CA GLN A 314 -5.09 -11.18 -22.92
C GLN A 314 -4.25 -10.92 -21.67
N ILE A 315 -4.66 -9.96 -20.84
CA ILE A 315 -3.89 -9.56 -19.65
C ILE A 315 -3.92 -10.69 -18.61
N THR A 316 -2.72 -11.12 -18.21
CA THR A 316 -2.46 -12.06 -17.12
C THR A 316 -1.80 -11.31 -15.95
N ALA A 317 -1.61 -11.97 -14.82
CA ALA A 317 -0.86 -11.38 -13.70
C ALA A 317 0.52 -10.86 -14.14
N GLU A 318 1.26 -11.66 -14.92
CA GLU A 318 2.59 -11.28 -15.40
C GLU A 318 2.55 -10.02 -16.28
N SER A 319 1.60 -9.93 -17.20
CA SER A 319 1.49 -8.75 -18.05
C SER A 319 0.91 -7.54 -17.31
N ALA A 320 0.04 -7.75 -16.30
CA ALA A 320 -0.46 -6.69 -15.42
C ALA A 320 0.67 -6.06 -14.58
N LEU A 321 1.64 -6.84 -14.10
CA LEU A 321 2.85 -6.32 -13.45
C LEU A 321 3.63 -5.37 -14.37
N LYS A 322 3.76 -5.72 -15.66
CA LYS A 322 4.48 -4.89 -16.65
C LYS A 322 3.75 -3.57 -16.99
N LEU A 323 2.45 -3.46 -16.73
CA LEU A 323 1.75 -2.18 -16.88
C LEU A 323 2.31 -1.11 -15.93
N MET A 324 2.85 -1.52 -14.79
CA MET A 324 3.46 -0.65 -13.79
C MET A 324 4.93 -0.30 -14.09
N ASP A 325 5.52 -0.89 -15.14
CA ASP A 325 6.89 -0.57 -15.55
C ASP A 325 7.02 0.91 -15.89
N ARG A 326 8.22 1.43 -15.70
CA ARG A 326 8.53 2.81 -16.05
C ARG A 326 8.28 3.07 -17.56
N PRO A 327 7.83 4.27 -17.92
CA PRO A 327 7.64 5.46 -17.08
C PRO A 327 6.24 5.62 -16.46
N VAL A 328 5.36 4.60 -16.44
CA VAL A 328 4.11 4.64 -15.63
C VAL A 328 4.48 4.81 -14.17
N ALA A 329 5.37 3.98 -13.61
CA ALA A 329 6.07 4.31 -12.37
C ALA A 329 7.15 5.36 -12.62
N MET A 330 7.35 6.28 -11.67
CA MET A 330 8.35 7.34 -11.75
C MET A 330 9.74 6.85 -11.27
N LYS A 331 10.76 7.70 -11.41
CA LYS A 331 12.08 7.46 -10.80
C LYS A 331 12.04 7.44 -9.26
N SER A 332 11.06 8.10 -8.67
CA SER A 332 10.82 8.15 -7.22
C SER A 332 9.89 7.04 -6.71
N ASN A 333 9.70 5.99 -7.49
CA ASN A 333 8.78 4.89 -7.17
C ASN A 333 9.27 4.08 -5.97
N LEU A 334 8.51 4.15 -4.87
CA LEU A 334 8.82 3.49 -3.60
C LEU A 334 8.31 2.06 -3.51
N HIS A 335 7.08 1.80 -3.95
CA HIS A 335 6.58 0.44 -4.08
C HIS A 335 5.57 0.30 -5.22
N ASN A 336 5.48 -0.90 -5.76
CA ASN A 336 4.43 -1.35 -6.64
C ASN A 336 3.75 -2.57 -6.03
N VAL A 337 2.43 -2.62 -6.13
CA VAL A 337 1.63 -3.78 -5.71
C VAL A 337 0.62 -4.13 -6.79
N LEU A 338 0.52 -5.41 -7.12
CA LEU A 338 -0.58 -5.98 -7.88
C LEU A 338 -1.37 -6.89 -6.95
N PHE A 339 -2.66 -6.64 -6.79
CA PHE A 339 -3.59 -7.52 -6.08
C PHE A 339 -4.39 -8.37 -7.07
N GLU A 340 -4.62 -9.63 -6.72
CA GLU A 340 -5.61 -10.54 -7.27
C GLU A 340 -6.61 -10.84 -6.14
N PRO A 341 -7.62 -9.97 -5.94
CA PRO A 341 -8.44 -10.03 -4.75
C PRO A 341 -9.24 -11.33 -4.60
N GLN A 342 -9.63 -11.99 -5.70
CA GLN A 342 -10.40 -13.25 -5.65
C GLN A 342 -9.69 -14.33 -4.82
N THR A 343 -8.37 -14.40 -4.92
CA THR A 343 -7.55 -15.42 -4.26
C THR A 343 -6.81 -14.88 -3.05
N THR A 344 -6.94 -13.59 -2.76
CA THR A 344 -6.11 -12.84 -1.80
C THR A 344 -4.61 -12.86 -2.10
N ARG A 345 -4.22 -13.17 -3.34
CA ARG A 345 -2.83 -13.12 -3.79
C ARG A 345 -2.43 -11.68 -4.11
N PHE A 346 -1.16 -11.39 -3.86
CA PHE A 346 -0.59 -10.11 -4.25
C PHE A 346 0.90 -10.24 -4.54
N TRP A 347 1.39 -9.34 -5.38
CA TRP A 347 2.82 -9.20 -5.71
C TRP A 347 3.27 -7.81 -5.27
N VAL A 348 4.40 -7.74 -4.60
CA VAL A 348 4.96 -6.50 -4.11
C VAL A 348 6.42 -6.35 -4.51
N SER A 349 6.80 -5.15 -4.93
CA SER A 349 8.17 -4.73 -5.09
C SER A 349 8.38 -3.42 -4.33
N HIS A 350 9.53 -3.29 -3.64
CA HIS A 350 9.96 -2.06 -2.97
C HIS A 350 11.22 -1.52 -3.63
N ALA A 351 11.42 -0.21 -3.57
CA ALA A 351 12.65 0.44 -4.00
C ALA A 351 13.87 -0.09 -3.25
N GLY A 352 15.02 -0.04 -3.88
CA GLY A 352 16.30 -0.44 -3.27
C GLY A 352 16.88 0.64 -2.37
N SER A 353 17.67 0.25 -1.38
CA SER A 353 18.46 1.18 -0.55
C SER A 353 19.47 2.01 -1.37
N ASP A 354 19.80 1.54 -2.57
CA ASP A 354 20.62 2.25 -3.55
C ASP A 354 19.82 3.30 -4.37
N GLY A 355 18.53 3.45 -4.09
CA GLY A 355 17.63 4.35 -4.82
C GLY A 355 17.06 3.74 -6.11
N THR A 356 17.33 2.47 -6.42
CA THR A 356 16.69 1.78 -7.55
C THR A 356 15.17 1.78 -7.36
N PRO A 357 14.37 2.30 -8.31
CA PRO A 357 12.92 2.31 -8.22
C PRO A 357 12.32 0.91 -8.07
N ALA A 358 11.20 0.79 -7.36
CA ALA A 358 10.52 -0.50 -7.17
C ALA A 358 10.16 -1.18 -8.51
N ALA A 359 9.76 -0.40 -9.52
CA ALA A 359 9.42 -0.91 -10.85
C ALA A 359 10.61 -1.57 -11.59
N ASP A 360 11.85 -1.26 -11.21
CA ASP A 360 13.05 -1.83 -11.79
C ASP A 360 13.59 -3.02 -10.96
N ARG A 361 12.80 -3.54 -10.00
CA ARG A 361 13.17 -4.63 -9.09
C ARG A 361 12.20 -5.81 -9.19
N PRO A 362 12.63 -7.03 -8.80
CA PRO A 362 11.76 -8.19 -8.81
C PRO A 362 10.60 -8.05 -7.82
N TYR A 363 9.46 -8.66 -8.16
CA TYR A 363 8.30 -8.76 -7.29
C TYR A 363 8.37 -10.04 -6.46
N ASN A 364 8.02 -9.92 -5.17
CA ASN A 364 7.74 -11.05 -4.30
C ASN A 364 6.24 -11.35 -4.32
N ALA A 365 5.86 -12.61 -4.43
CA ALA A 365 4.47 -13.04 -4.45
C ALA A 365 4.06 -13.61 -3.10
N TYR A 366 2.90 -13.19 -2.60
CA TYR A 366 2.31 -13.63 -1.34
C TYR A 366 0.83 -13.92 -1.50
N GLN A 367 0.26 -14.60 -0.51
CA GLN A 367 -1.18 -14.78 -0.37
C GLN A 367 -1.58 -14.46 1.07
N LEU A 368 -2.53 -13.52 1.26
CA LEU A 368 -2.92 -13.07 2.60
C LEU A 368 -3.42 -14.22 3.47
N SER A 369 -4.25 -15.12 2.92
CA SER A 369 -4.74 -16.29 3.66
C SER A 369 -3.62 -17.24 4.11
N GLU A 370 -2.55 -17.35 3.34
CA GLU A 370 -1.36 -18.12 3.70
C GLU A 370 -0.55 -17.41 4.80
N LEU A 371 -0.30 -16.10 4.65
CA LEU A 371 0.41 -15.30 5.65
C LEU A 371 -0.30 -15.38 7.01
N LEU A 372 -1.64 -15.29 7.04
CA LEU A 372 -2.44 -15.41 8.27
C LEU A 372 -2.40 -16.83 8.90
N SER A 373 -2.08 -17.85 8.10
CA SER A 373 -1.95 -19.23 8.60
C SER A 373 -0.57 -19.53 9.19
N ARG A 374 0.39 -18.65 8.98
CA ARG A 374 1.76 -18.82 9.49
C ARG A 374 1.77 -18.68 11.01
N THR A 375 2.66 -19.42 11.65
CA THR A 375 2.93 -19.33 13.08
C THR A 375 4.42 -19.20 13.32
N PRO A 376 4.86 -18.46 14.35
CA PRO A 376 6.28 -18.26 14.61
C PRO A 376 7.02 -19.56 15.00
N ASP A 377 6.30 -20.62 15.39
CA ASP A 377 6.87 -21.89 15.86
C ASP A 377 6.98 -22.94 14.75
N ARG A 378 6.54 -22.65 13.54
CA ARG A 378 6.65 -23.58 12.43
C ARG A 378 8.13 -23.74 12.05
N LYS A 379 8.78 -24.76 12.65
CA LYS A 379 10.00 -25.33 12.06
C LYS A 379 9.52 -25.99 10.78
N ASP A 380 10.00 -25.52 9.65
CA ASP A 380 9.67 -26.14 8.37
C ASP A 380 9.92 -27.65 8.49
N ALA A 381 8.86 -28.43 8.22
CA ALA A 381 8.98 -29.88 8.15
C ALA A 381 9.92 -30.17 6.97
N ASN A 382 11.09 -30.76 7.31
CA ASN A 382 12.07 -31.30 6.35
C ASN A 382 11.43 -32.30 5.40
#